data_7adb7f842357db3bdf30115d2c030a33
#
_entry.id   7adb7f842357db3bdf30115d2c030a33
#
_cell.length_a   1.000
_cell.length_b   1.000
_cell.length_c   1.000
_cell.angle_alpha   90.00
_cell.angle_beta   90.00
_cell.angle_gamma   90.00
#
_symmetry.space_group_name_H-M   'P 1'
#
loop_
_entity.id
_entity.type
_entity.pdbx_description
1 polymer ?
#
loop_
_entity_poly.entity_id
_entity_poly.type
_entity_poly.pdbx_seq_one_letter_code
_entity_poly.pdbx_strand_id
1 'polypeptide(L)'
;PLRLVGSEMCIRDSLSASEGSRVVNVASNAHIGASIDFDNINAEKGYSFWKAYCISKLMNIMFTYRLAEMQDKVTVNALHPGFVDTNIGGNEGSLIKRVVKFGSKLFARTVENGADSSIYLSTSDEVKNISGKYFFKCKPIKSSKASYDKDQWEQVWHLCESFKAKLSK
;
A
#
# COMPACT_ATOMS: atom_id res chain seq x y z
N PRO A 1 20.70 -5.90 -9.62
CA PRO A 1 19.44 -5.79 -8.85
C PRO A 1 19.65 -5.69 -7.34
N LEU A 2 20.84 -6.00 -6.80
CA LEU A 2 21.15 -6.01 -5.35
C LEU A 2 21.40 -4.63 -4.72
N ARG A 3 21.20 -3.53 -5.45
CA ARG A 3 21.43 -2.17 -4.97
C ARG A 3 20.27 -1.55 -4.18
N LEU A 4 19.11 -2.18 -4.13
CA LEU A 4 17.93 -1.61 -3.47
C LEU A 4 17.99 -1.73 -1.94
N VAL A 5 18.58 -2.80 -1.39
CA VAL A 5 18.60 -3.04 0.07
C VAL A 5 19.43 -2.01 0.84
N GLY A 6 20.55 -1.55 0.28
CA GLY A 6 21.34 -0.46 0.89
C GLY A 6 20.66 0.90 0.84
N SER A 7 19.89 1.17 -0.22
CA SER A 7 19.17 2.43 -0.36
C SER A 7 17.99 2.59 0.61
N GLU A 8 17.33 1.50 1.00
CA GLU A 8 16.20 1.56 1.95
C GLU A 8 16.64 2.02 3.35
N MET A 9 17.80 1.59 3.83
CA MET A 9 18.35 2.07 5.09
C MET A 9 18.70 3.56 4.99
N CYS A 10 19.34 3.99 3.92
CA CYS A 10 19.66 5.41 3.68
C CYS A 10 18.38 6.27 3.57
N ILE A 11 17.33 5.75 2.91
CA ILE A 11 16.04 6.46 2.80
C ILE A 11 15.41 6.64 4.18
N ARG A 12 15.36 5.59 5.02
CA ARG A 12 14.79 5.68 6.37
C ARG A 12 15.56 6.68 7.23
N ASP A 13 16.88 6.62 7.21
CA ASP A 13 17.73 7.51 8.00
C ASP A 13 17.60 8.96 7.52
N SER A 14 17.55 9.18 6.22
CA SER A 14 17.32 10.50 5.63
C SER A 14 15.94 11.06 5.98
N LEU A 15 14.88 10.23 5.92
CA LEU A 15 13.55 10.64 6.33
C LEU A 15 13.49 11.03 7.81
N SER A 16 14.13 10.23 8.67
CA SER A 16 14.16 10.50 10.12
C SER A 16 15.00 11.73 10.49
N ALA A 17 15.98 12.10 9.66
CA ALA A 17 16.83 13.27 9.84
C ALA A 17 16.22 14.56 9.27
N SER A 18 15.21 14.45 8.39
CA SER A 18 14.60 15.58 7.71
C SER A 18 13.27 15.95 8.35
N GLU A 19 13.11 17.24 8.68
CA GLU A 19 11.85 17.75 9.23
C GLU A 19 10.72 17.70 8.16
N GLY A 20 9.53 17.33 8.59
CA GLY A 20 8.34 17.27 7.72
C GLY A 20 8.33 16.11 6.71
N SER A 21 9.20 15.13 6.89
CA SER A 21 9.25 13.94 6.04
C SER A 21 7.94 13.16 6.02
N ARG A 22 7.61 12.60 4.86
CA ARG A 22 6.36 11.89 4.63
C ARG A 22 6.57 10.58 3.89
N VAL A 23 5.86 9.53 4.33
CA VAL A 23 5.74 8.25 3.62
C VAL A 23 4.30 8.10 3.13
N VAL A 24 4.14 7.91 1.83
CA VAL A 24 2.83 7.76 1.19
C VAL A 24 2.77 6.41 0.48
N ASN A 25 2.03 5.46 1.05
CA ASN A 25 1.89 4.11 0.53
C ASN A 25 0.66 3.99 -0.36
N VAL A 26 0.86 3.56 -1.61
CA VAL A 26 -0.24 3.33 -2.55
C VAL A 26 -0.80 1.93 -2.35
N ALA A 27 -1.93 1.86 -1.67
CA ALA A 27 -2.73 0.66 -1.50
C ALA A 27 -3.83 0.55 -2.58
N SER A 28 -4.90 -0.16 -2.29
CA SER A 28 -6.06 -0.30 -3.18
C SER A 28 -7.31 -0.62 -2.38
N ASN A 29 -8.46 -0.25 -2.89
CA ASN A 29 -9.75 -0.69 -2.36
C ASN A 29 -9.95 -2.22 -2.46
N ALA A 30 -9.14 -2.91 -3.27
CA ALA A 30 -9.10 -4.36 -3.36
C ALA A 30 -8.73 -5.07 -2.03
N HIS A 31 -8.20 -4.34 -1.02
CA HIS A 31 -7.95 -4.90 0.31
C HIS A 31 -9.23 -5.29 1.05
N ILE A 32 -10.39 -4.76 0.64
CA ILE A 32 -11.68 -5.08 1.26
C ILE A 32 -12.02 -6.55 1.00
N GLY A 33 -12.31 -7.28 2.07
CA GLY A 33 -12.58 -8.73 2.01
C GLY A 33 -11.34 -9.62 1.92
N ALA A 34 -10.13 -9.06 1.88
CA ALA A 34 -8.91 -9.85 1.97
C ALA A 34 -8.70 -10.37 3.40
N SER A 35 -8.14 -11.57 3.51
CA SER A 35 -7.60 -12.13 4.76
C SER A 35 -6.23 -12.74 4.47
N ILE A 36 -5.32 -12.61 5.44
CA ILE A 36 -3.95 -13.11 5.31
C ILE A 36 -3.90 -14.53 5.88
N ASP A 37 -3.33 -15.45 5.11
CA ASP A 37 -2.93 -16.78 5.55
C ASP A 37 -1.40 -16.76 5.67
N PHE A 38 -0.90 -16.58 6.88
CA PHE A 38 0.54 -16.46 7.14
C PHE A 38 1.28 -17.79 6.92
N ASP A 39 0.58 -18.93 7.02
CA ASP A 39 1.17 -20.25 6.77
C ASP A 39 1.37 -20.53 5.28
N ASN A 40 0.69 -19.76 4.42
CA ASN A 40 0.77 -19.86 2.96
C ASN A 40 0.98 -18.49 2.29
N ILE A 41 1.79 -17.63 2.92
CA ILE A 41 1.97 -16.22 2.48
C ILE A 41 2.54 -16.12 1.06
N ASN A 42 3.36 -17.07 0.64
CA ASN A 42 3.91 -17.14 -0.72
C ASN A 42 2.93 -17.73 -1.74
N ALA A 43 1.72 -18.11 -1.29
CA ALA A 43 0.68 -18.73 -2.11
C ALA A 43 1.17 -19.98 -2.87
N GLU A 44 2.05 -20.79 -2.26
CA GLU A 44 2.56 -22.05 -2.83
C GLU A 44 1.43 -23.05 -3.04
N LYS A 45 0.38 -22.96 -2.20
CA LYS A 45 -0.84 -23.76 -2.33
C LYS A 45 -1.99 -22.89 -2.82
N GLY A 46 -2.52 -23.20 -4.01
CA GLY A 46 -3.74 -22.54 -4.52
C GLY A 46 -3.52 -21.09 -4.92
N TYR A 47 -2.47 -20.78 -5.68
CA TYR A 47 -2.20 -19.43 -6.20
C TYR A 47 -3.39 -18.87 -6.96
N SER A 48 -3.75 -17.64 -6.64
CA SER A 48 -4.68 -16.81 -7.40
C SER A 48 -4.12 -15.38 -7.45
N PHE A 49 -3.88 -14.89 -8.65
CA PHE A 49 -3.40 -13.52 -8.86
C PHE A 49 -4.24 -12.48 -8.12
N TRP A 50 -5.57 -12.58 -8.23
CA TRP A 50 -6.46 -11.63 -7.58
C TRP A 50 -6.37 -11.70 -6.06
N LYS A 51 -6.36 -12.91 -5.48
CA LYS A 51 -6.21 -13.09 -4.03
C LYS A 51 -4.88 -12.55 -3.54
N ALA A 52 -3.78 -12.86 -4.23
CA ALA A 52 -2.45 -12.36 -3.89
C ALA A 52 -2.39 -10.82 -3.96
N TYR A 53 -2.99 -10.22 -4.99
CA TYR A 53 -3.09 -8.76 -5.10
C TYR A 53 -3.89 -8.16 -3.95
N CYS A 54 -5.05 -8.68 -3.61
CA CYS A 54 -5.88 -8.19 -2.50
C CYS A 54 -5.13 -8.26 -1.16
N ILE A 55 -4.46 -9.39 -0.89
CA ILE A 55 -3.64 -9.58 0.32
C ILE A 55 -2.49 -8.56 0.34
N SER A 56 -1.76 -8.39 -0.75
CA SER A 56 -0.66 -7.42 -0.81
C SER A 56 -1.11 -6.00 -0.49
N LYS A 57 -2.31 -5.61 -0.92
CA LYS A 57 -2.86 -4.28 -0.64
C LYS A 57 -3.38 -4.13 0.80
N LEU A 58 -3.86 -5.22 1.41
CA LEU A 58 -4.15 -5.27 2.84
C LEU A 58 -2.86 -5.11 3.67
N MET A 59 -1.82 -5.85 3.32
CA MET A 59 -0.52 -5.77 4.00
C MET A 59 0.10 -4.37 3.89
N ASN A 60 -0.04 -3.68 2.75
CA ASN A 60 0.43 -2.30 2.60
C ASN A 60 -0.24 -1.34 3.59
N ILE A 61 -1.53 -1.53 3.88
CA ILE A 61 -2.25 -0.70 4.86
C ILE A 61 -1.80 -1.05 6.28
N MET A 62 -1.71 -2.33 6.62
CA MET A 62 -1.23 -2.79 7.94
C MET A 62 0.20 -2.30 8.21
N PHE A 63 1.10 -2.44 7.24
CA PHE A 63 2.46 -1.90 7.31
C PHE A 63 2.46 -0.39 7.55
N THR A 64 1.58 0.35 6.84
CA THR A 64 1.43 1.80 7.02
C THR A 64 1.04 2.14 8.45
N TYR A 65 0.06 1.46 9.01
CA TYR A 65 -0.41 1.71 10.36
C TYR A 65 0.66 1.36 11.41
N ARG A 66 1.34 0.23 11.24
CA ARG A 66 2.42 -0.15 12.13
C ARG A 66 3.59 0.84 12.07
N LEU A 67 4.02 1.21 10.87
CA LEU A 67 5.10 2.18 10.70
C LEU A 67 4.73 3.54 11.29
N ALA A 68 3.48 3.98 11.13
CA ALA A 68 3.00 5.23 11.71
C ALA A 68 3.06 5.25 13.25
N GLU A 69 2.80 4.10 13.91
CA GLU A 69 2.94 3.99 15.37
C GLU A 69 4.41 4.04 15.84
N MET A 70 5.34 3.66 14.97
CA MET A 70 6.77 3.61 15.28
C MET A 70 7.51 4.93 14.99
N GLN A 71 6.87 5.89 14.32
CA GLN A 71 7.51 7.11 13.85
C GLN A 71 6.86 8.36 14.43
N ASP A 72 7.63 9.15 15.18
CA ASP A 72 7.16 10.41 15.74
C ASP A 72 7.46 11.61 14.83
N LYS A 73 8.50 11.51 13.99
CA LYS A 73 9.00 12.61 13.15
C LYS A 73 8.55 12.52 11.69
N VAL A 74 8.11 11.35 11.26
CA VAL A 74 7.73 11.08 9.87
C VAL A 74 6.25 10.75 9.83
N THR A 75 5.48 11.45 9.01
CA THR A 75 4.07 11.07 8.80
C THR A 75 3.98 9.94 7.79
N VAL A 76 3.16 8.94 8.10
CA VAL A 76 3.03 7.73 7.29
C VAL A 76 1.55 7.49 7.01
N ASN A 77 1.14 7.59 5.75
CA ASN A 77 -0.25 7.41 5.35
C ASN A 77 -0.37 6.47 4.15
N ALA A 78 -1.52 5.83 4.02
CA ALA A 78 -1.86 5.04 2.86
C ALA A 78 -3.00 5.69 2.08
N LEU A 79 -3.08 5.40 0.80
CA LEU A 79 -4.20 5.81 -0.05
C LEU A 79 -4.58 4.71 -1.05
N HIS A 80 -5.77 4.85 -1.66
CA HIS A 80 -6.03 4.22 -2.93
C HIS A 80 -6.40 5.28 -3.99
N PRO A 81 -5.91 5.13 -5.23
CA PRO A 81 -6.13 6.12 -6.29
C PRO A 81 -7.54 6.05 -6.91
N GLY A 82 -8.36 5.09 -6.49
CA GLY A 82 -9.60 4.74 -7.18
C GLY A 82 -9.37 3.75 -8.32
N PHE A 83 -10.35 3.63 -9.19
CA PHE A 83 -10.19 2.90 -10.45
C PHE A 83 -9.49 3.84 -11.45
N VAL A 84 -8.20 3.63 -11.63
CA VAL A 84 -7.43 4.33 -12.65
C VAL A 84 -7.34 3.39 -13.86
N ASP A 85 -7.60 3.91 -15.05
CA ASP A 85 -7.45 3.16 -16.29
C ASP A 85 -5.94 2.98 -16.57
N THR A 86 -5.37 1.98 -15.93
CA THR A 86 -3.97 1.59 -16.09
C THR A 86 -3.92 0.20 -16.73
N ASN A 87 -2.87 -0.06 -17.52
CA ASN A 87 -2.61 -1.37 -18.14
C ASN A 87 -2.22 -2.47 -17.11
N ILE A 88 -2.83 -2.45 -15.92
CA ILE A 88 -2.63 -3.49 -14.90
C ILE A 88 -3.30 -4.77 -15.40
N GLY A 89 -2.49 -5.73 -15.85
CA GLY A 89 -3.01 -7.04 -16.27
C GLY A 89 -2.33 -7.63 -17.50
N GLY A 90 -1.29 -7.02 -18.03
CA GLY A 90 -0.47 -7.60 -19.11
C GLY A 90 -1.25 -7.90 -20.41
N ASN A 91 -0.59 -8.54 -21.37
CA ASN A 91 -1.13 -8.88 -22.70
C ASN A 91 -2.05 -10.11 -22.73
N GLU A 92 -2.42 -10.70 -21.58
CA GLU A 92 -3.26 -11.88 -21.57
C GLU A 92 -4.74 -11.51 -21.61
N GLY A 93 -5.46 -12.05 -22.60
CA GLY A 93 -6.87 -11.83 -22.91
C GLY A 93 -7.84 -12.38 -21.85
N SER A 94 -7.66 -12.03 -20.60
CA SER A 94 -8.42 -12.54 -19.45
C SER A 94 -9.79 -11.86 -19.32
N LEU A 95 -10.77 -12.63 -18.85
CA LEU A 95 -12.08 -12.16 -18.37
C LEU A 95 -11.96 -10.96 -17.41
N ILE A 96 -10.85 -10.85 -16.69
CA ILE A 96 -10.52 -9.72 -15.81
C ILE A 96 -10.45 -8.41 -16.60
N LYS A 97 -9.87 -8.39 -17.81
CA LYS A 97 -9.90 -7.20 -18.69
C LYS A 97 -11.34 -6.81 -19.06
N ARG A 98 -12.22 -7.77 -19.28
CA ARG A 98 -13.63 -7.47 -19.64
C ARG A 98 -14.40 -6.89 -18.45
N VAL A 99 -14.20 -7.42 -17.26
CA VAL A 99 -14.85 -6.93 -16.03
C VAL A 99 -14.30 -5.57 -15.64
N VAL A 100 -12.97 -5.39 -15.69
CA VAL A 100 -12.32 -4.10 -15.44
C VAL A 100 -12.71 -3.07 -16.51
N LYS A 101 -12.74 -3.44 -17.79
CA LYS A 101 -13.13 -2.56 -18.88
C LYS A 101 -14.62 -2.18 -18.89
N PHE A 102 -15.49 -3.04 -18.38
CA PHE A 102 -16.92 -2.73 -18.23
C PHE A 102 -17.20 -1.81 -17.04
N GLY A 103 -16.49 -2.02 -15.93
CA GLY A 103 -16.55 -1.11 -14.76
C GLY A 103 -15.82 0.21 -15.00
N SER A 104 -14.72 0.22 -15.77
CA SER A 104 -13.90 1.40 -16.01
C SER A 104 -14.59 2.46 -16.88
N LYS A 105 -15.42 2.07 -17.85
CA LYS A 105 -16.12 3.04 -18.73
C LYS A 105 -17.07 3.98 -17.97
N LEU A 106 -17.56 3.59 -16.79
CA LEU A 106 -18.50 4.39 -15.99
C LEU A 106 -17.83 5.09 -14.79
N PHE A 107 -16.65 4.61 -14.34
CA PHE A 107 -16.02 5.07 -13.09
C PHE A 107 -14.49 5.25 -13.16
N ALA A 108 -13.85 5.03 -14.31
CA ALA A 108 -12.41 5.22 -14.44
C ALA A 108 -12.08 6.70 -14.29
N ARG A 109 -11.25 6.99 -13.29
CA ARG A 109 -10.63 8.31 -13.16
C ARG A 109 -9.50 8.42 -14.17
N THR A 110 -9.27 9.63 -14.70
CA THR A 110 -8.06 9.91 -15.47
C THR A 110 -6.82 9.67 -14.60
N VAL A 111 -5.66 9.48 -15.21
CA VAL A 111 -4.40 9.27 -14.48
C VAL A 111 -4.11 10.46 -13.57
N GLU A 112 -4.39 11.68 -14.02
CA GLU A 112 -4.25 12.92 -13.25
C GLU A 112 -5.11 12.88 -11.99
N ASN A 113 -6.40 12.61 -12.12
CA ASN A 113 -7.32 12.47 -10.98
C ASN A 113 -6.97 11.30 -10.05
N GLY A 114 -6.25 10.29 -10.55
CA GLY A 114 -5.70 9.18 -9.73
C GLY A 114 -4.52 9.62 -8.87
N ALA A 115 -3.73 10.57 -9.34
CA ALA A 115 -2.56 11.09 -8.65
C ALA A 115 -2.89 12.12 -7.55
N ASP A 116 -4.06 12.76 -7.60
CA ASP A 116 -4.46 13.85 -6.68
C ASP A 116 -4.18 13.54 -5.20
N SER A 117 -4.59 12.36 -4.74
CA SER A 117 -4.39 11.99 -3.33
C SER A 117 -2.93 11.74 -2.99
N SER A 118 -2.12 11.26 -3.94
CA SER A 118 -0.68 11.09 -3.75
C SER A 118 0.01 12.44 -3.64
N ILE A 119 -0.31 13.37 -4.53
CA ILE A 119 0.22 14.73 -4.54
C ILE A 119 -0.20 15.44 -3.24
N TYR A 120 -1.49 15.40 -2.90
CA TYR A 120 -2.02 16.01 -1.69
C TYR A 120 -1.31 15.52 -0.43
N LEU A 121 -1.16 14.20 -0.25
CA LEU A 121 -0.48 13.64 0.91
C LEU A 121 1.03 13.98 0.94
N SER A 122 1.64 14.17 -0.22
CA SER A 122 3.06 14.47 -0.31
C SER A 122 3.38 15.95 -0.08
N THR A 123 2.45 16.88 -0.41
CA THR A 123 2.77 18.30 -0.51
C THR A 123 1.90 19.22 0.36
N SER A 124 0.64 18.85 0.66
CA SER A 124 -0.29 19.75 1.36
C SER A 124 0.10 19.95 2.82
N ASP A 125 0.03 21.20 3.27
CA ASP A 125 0.21 21.56 4.70
C ASP A 125 -0.94 21.08 5.58
N GLU A 126 -2.13 20.85 5.00
CA GLU A 126 -3.30 20.38 5.74
C GLU A 126 -3.08 19.00 6.38
N VAL A 127 -2.18 18.19 5.81
CA VAL A 127 -1.90 16.83 6.27
C VAL A 127 -0.50 16.66 6.90
N LYS A 128 0.22 17.74 7.12
CA LYS A 128 1.60 17.70 7.65
C LYS A 128 1.73 17.01 9.01
N ASN A 129 0.65 16.98 9.80
CA ASN A 129 0.61 16.34 11.12
C ASN A 129 -0.34 15.14 11.16
N ILE A 130 -0.81 14.67 10.00
CA ILE A 130 -1.72 13.52 9.92
C ILE A 130 -0.92 12.26 9.60
N SER A 131 -0.94 11.29 10.49
CA SER A 131 -0.26 10.00 10.33
C SER A 131 -1.21 8.85 10.65
N GLY A 132 -0.92 7.65 10.10
CA GLY A 132 -1.69 6.45 10.35
C GLY A 132 -3.11 6.48 9.79
N LYS A 133 -3.31 7.12 8.65
CA LYS A 133 -4.63 7.21 8.01
C LYS A 133 -4.62 6.61 6.61
N TYR A 134 -5.83 6.20 6.19
CA TYR A 134 -6.09 5.73 4.84
C TYR A 134 -6.93 6.75 4.09
N PHE A 135 -6.54 7.10 2.87
CA PHE A 135 -7.11 8.22 2.12
C PHE A 135 -7.75 7.79 0.80
N PHE A 136 -8.80 8.52 0.43
CA PHE A 136 -9.40 8.52 -0.90
C PHE A 136 -9.91 9.92 -1.25
N LYS A 137 -9.62 10.39 -2.46
CA LYS A 137 -10.02 11.73 -2.93
C LYS A 137 -9.62 12.84 -1.93
N CYS A 138 -8.36 12.80 -1.49
CA CYS A 138 -7.79 13.75 -0.52
C CYS A 138 -8.49 13.79 0.85
N LYS A 139 -9.30 12.79 1.19
CA LYS A 139 -10.01 12.70 2.46
C LYS A 139 -9.66 11.43 3.20
N PRO A 140 -9.47 11.47 4.53
CA PRO A 140 -9.30 10.27 5.32
C PRO A 140 -10.61 9.45 5.32
N ILE A 141 -10.48 8.15 5.10
CA ILE A 141 -11.58 7.20 5.14
C ILE A 141 -11.20 5.99 6.00
N LYS A 142 -12.20 5.21 6.39
CA LYS A 142 -11.94 3.91 7.06
C LYS A 142 -11.50 2.88 6.04
N SER A 143 -10.46 2.12 6.37
CA SER A 143 -10.08 0.90 5.67
C SER A 143 -10.92 -0.30 6.14
N SER A 144 -10.66 -1.51 5.64
CA SER A 144 -11.37 -2.71 6.07
C SER A 144 -11.16 -3.01 7.56
N LYS A 145 -12.12 -3.70 8.18
CA LYS A 145 -11.99 -4.11 9.59
C LYS A 145 -10.71 -4.92 9.85
N ALA A 146 -10.36 -5.81 8.94
CA ALA A 146 -9.16 -6.64 9.04
C ALA A 146 -7.87 -5.81 9.14
N SER A 147 -7.82 -4.66 8.46
CA SER A 147 -6.61 -3.81 8.48
C SER A 147 -6.31 -3.15 9.82
N TYR A 148 -7.20 -3.22 10.80
CA TYR A 148 -6.99 -2.68 12.16
C TYR A 148 -6.58 -3.75 13.18
N ASP A 149 -6.35 -4.97 12.75
CA ASP A 149 -5.85 -6.06 13.59
C ASP A 149 -4.37 -5.85 13.93
N LYS A 150 -4.09 -5.43 15.15
CA LYS A 150 -2.73 -5.10 15.59
C LYS A 150 -1.82 -6.31 15.68
N ASP A 151 -2.33 -7.49 16.00
CA ASP A 151 -1.51 -8.70 16.04
C ASP A 151 -1.04 -9.07 14.63
N GLN A 152 -1.90 -8.87 13.62
CA GLN A 152 -1.50 -9.05 12.23
C GLN A 152 -0.54 -7.95 11.74
N TRP A 153 -0.59 -6.72 12.29
CA TRP A 153 0.41 -5.70 11.98
C TRP A 153 1.82 -6.15 12.36
N GLU A 154 1.96 -6.72 13.56
CA GLU A 154 3.26 -7.25 14.02
C GLU A 154 3.73 -8.40 13.14
N GLN A 155 2.83 -9.33 12.79
CA GLN A 155 3.18 -10.44 11.91
C GLN A 155 3.64 -9.95 10.52
N VAL A 156 2.94 -8.98 9.92
CA VAL A 156 3.35 -8.35 8.66
C VAL A 156 4.69 -7.63 8.81
N TRP A 157 4.90 -6.91 9.91
CA TRP A 157 6.16 -6.24 10.19
C TRP A 157 7.34 -7.21 10.28
N HIS A 158 7.20 -8.26 11.09
CA HIS A 158 8.22 -9.30 11.23
C HIS A 158 8.50 -10.03 9.92
N LEU A 159 7.48 -10.27 9.11
CA LEU A 159 7.64 -10.83 7.78
C LEU A 159 8.52 -9.93 6.90
N CYS A 160 8.26 -8.64 6.86
CA CYS A 160 9.07 -7.67 6.11
C CYS A 160 10.53 -7.64 6.60
N GLU A 161 10.75 -7.61 7.91
CA GLU A 161 12.11 -7.65 8.49
C GLU A 161 12.83 -8.96 8.16
N SER A 162 12.13 -10.09 8.13
CA SER A 162 12.71 -11.38 7.76
C SER A 162 13.19 -11.43 6.30
N PHE A 163 12.43 -10.84 5.38
CA PHE A 163 12.84 -10.71 3.97
C PHE A 163 14.04 -9.79 3.83
N LYS A 164 14.06 -8.66 4.52
CA LYS A 164 15.20 -7.76 4.55
C LYS A 164 16.47 -8.47 5.01
N ALA A 165 16.43 -9.23 6.10
CA ALA A 165 17.57 -9.98 6.61
C ALA A 165 18.10 -11.05 5.63
N LYS A 166 17.22 -11.65 4.81
CA LYS A 166 17.62 -12.60 3.75
C LYS A 166 18.29 -11.92 2.56
N LEU A 167 17.94 -10.68 2.26
CA LEU A 167 18.49 -9.91 1.13
C LEU A 167 19.81 -9.21 1.48
N SER A 168 20.13 -9.08 2.77
CA SER A 168 21.36 -8.45 3.27
C SER A 168 22.54 -9.42 3.40
N LYS A 169 22.34 -10.71 3.10
CA LYS A 169 23.36 -11.75 3.00
C LYS A 169 23.77 -11.98 1.56
#